data_0e8d679b7a04b7b2053f34cda2c37321
#
_entry.id   0e8d679b7a04b7b2053f34cda2c37321
#
_cell.length_a   1.000
_cell.length_b   1.000
_cell.length_c   1.000
_cell.angle_alpha   90.00
_cell.angle_beta   90.00
_cell.angle_gamma   90.00
#
_symmetry.space_group_name_H-M   'P 1'
#
loop_
_entity.id
_entity.type
_entity.pdbx_description
1 polymer ?
#
loop_
_entity_poly.entity_id
_entity_poly.type
_entity_poly.pdbx_seq_one_letter_code
_entity_poly.pdbx_strand_id
1 'polypeptide(L)'
;MPRIVEAAGGIIYRARQNQSGVMKFSDNGSLPQGADPSAALDAIEVCIVHRPKYDDWSWPKGKLENNETHRHAAVREMGEESGVQVQLGPIIGDIEYPIADEGRRKRRTKEKTLDQKHVVFWMATPLDDQEARRRHSAFGPVLPADKDEIDTIVWVPVQRARKLLTHILDRNILDRFVALVKAGAAQARNLLIVRHGKAEARKQWKGEDGNRPITPRGAAAAFALGRELACYSPDRLVSSPWLRCMQTIEIFSWQTGLPIIAAGELTEDAFAADPDAAWRRFSQEIDHMLDTGMDTAVCMHRPVIGGIFTHLRDICAS
;
A
#
# COMPACT_ATOMS: atom_id res chain seq x y z
N MET A 1 -17.24 -25.93 -9.87
CA MET A 1 -15.84 -25.51 -9.62
C MET A 1 -15.76 -25.01 -8.19
N PRO A 2 -14.68 -25.24 -7.44
CA PRO A 2 -14.51 -24.63 -6.12
C PRO A 2 -14.55 -23.12 -6.24
N ARG A 3 -15.21 -22.46 -5.28
CA ARG A 3 -15.26 -21.01 -5.18
C ARG A 3 -13.97 -20.54 -4.51
N ILE A 4 -13.32 -19.52 -5.07
CA ILE A 4 -12.23 -18.81 -4.41
C ILE A 4 -12.83 -17.62 -3.68
N VAL A 5 -12.55 -17.53 -2.38
CA VAL A 5 -12.88 -16.37 -1.55
C VAL A 5 -11.63 -15.53 -1.40
N GLU A 6 -11.63 -14.39 -2.07
CA GLU A 6 -10.53 -13.43 -2.00
C GLU A 6 -10.53 -12.70 -0.66
N ALA A 7 -9.34 -12.51 -0.09
CA ALA A 7 -9.11 -11.83 1.16
C ALA A 7 -7.78 -11.06 1.12
N ALA A 8 -7.63 -10.10 2.03
CA ALA A 8 -6.41 -9.32 2.13
C ALA A 8 -6.16 -8.90 3.58
N GLY A 9 -4.90 -8.62 3.89
CA GLY A 9 -4.49 -8.15 5.21
C GLY A 9 -3.00 -7.85 5.23
N GLY A 10 -2.39 -7.84 6.42
CA GLY A 10 -0.99 -7.51 6.49
C GLY A 10 -0.36 -7.69 7.87
N ILE A 11 0.93 -7.47 7.91
CA ILE A 11 1.70 -7.33 9.13
C ILE A 11 1.89 -5.84 9.41
N ILE A 12 1.16 -5.34 10.40
CA ILE A 12 1.35 -3.99 10.88
C ILE A 12 2.56 -4.02 11.81
N TYR A 13 3.54 -3.17 11.53
CA TYR A 13 4.76 -3.09 12.33
C TYR A 13 5.11 -1.65 12.67
N ARG A 14 5.78 -1.47 13.80
CA ARG A 14 6.29 -0.17 14.26
C ARG A 14 7.57 -0.36 15.09
N ALA A 15 8.24 0.76 15.39
CA ALA A 15 9.31 0.77 16.36
C ALA A 15 8.82 0.31 17.74
N ARG A 16 9.62 -0.48 18.44
CA ARG A 16 9.41 -0.75 19.84
C ARG A 16 9.56 0.53 20.65
N GLN A 17 8.56 0.82 21.47
CA GLN A 17 8.69 1.88 22.48
C GLN A 17 9.65 1.42 23.57
N ASN A 18 10.91 1.84 23.49
CA ASN A 18 11.89 1.52 24.52
C ASN A 18 11.96 2.61 25.57
N GLN A 19 12.06 2.18 26.83
CA GLN A 19 12.25 3.05 28.00
C GLN A 19 13.67 3.63 28.10
N SER A 20 14.60 3.34 27.19
CA SER A 20 15.96 3.93 27.18
C SER A 20 16.62 3.77 25.81
N GLY A 21 16.62 4.83 25.06
CA GLY A 21 17.76 5.32 24.27
C GLY A 21 18.36 4.45 23.19
N VAL A 22 17.59 3.79 22.27
CA VAL A 22 18.21 3.22 21.05
C VAL A 22 17.25 3.33 19.87
N MET A 23 17.75 3.83 18.77
CA MET A 23 17.15 4.10 17.46
C MET A 23 15.87 4.97 17.54
N LYS A 24 16.03 6.24 17.25
CA LYS A 24 14.92 7.11 16.90
C LYS A 24 14.44 6.67 15.51
N PHE A 25 13.27 6.07 15.44
CA PHE A 25 12.48 6.08 14.22
C PHE A 25 12.17 7.54 13.89
N SER A 26 12.07 7.87 12.62
CA SER A 26 11.49 9.14 12.20
C SER A 26 10.07 9.26 12.80
N ASP A 27 9.56 10.47 12.98
CA ASP A 27 8.25 10.73 13.60
C ASP A 27 7.09 9.96 12.92
N ASN A 28 7.29 9.48 11.70
CA ASN A 28 6.39 8.62 10.94
C ASN A 28 6.61 7.09 11.15
N GLY A 29 7.35 6.66 12.15
CA GLY A 29 7.54 5.25 12.49
C GLY A 29 8.50 4.46 11.62
N SER A 30 9.21 5.09 10.68
CA SER A 30 10.18 4.42 9.82
C SER A 30 11.56 4.29 10.47
N LEU A 31 12.28 3.23 10.12
CA LEU A 31 13.69 3.06 10.52
C LEU A 31 14.59 4.12 9.85
N PRO A 32 15.63 4.63 10.54
CA PRO A 32 16.60 5.51 9.92
C PRO A 32 17.26 4.84 8.72
N GLN A 33 17.50 5.62 7.66
CA GLN A 33 18.29 5.16 6.51
C GLN A 33 19.68 4.70 6.96
N GLY A 34 20.14 3.54 6.46
CA GLY A 34 21.45 2.98 6.80
C GLY A 34 21.54 2.19 8.10
N ALA A 35 20.41 1.96 8.81
CA ALA A 35 20.39 1.07 9.97
C ALA A 35 20.68 -0.39 9.55
N ASP A 36 21.44 -1.13 10.38
CA ASP A 36 21.66 -2.57 10.17
C ASP A 36 20.32 -3.32 10.12
N PRO A 37 20.00 -4.02 9.02
CA PRO A 37 18.75 -4.74 8.87
C PRO A 37 18.51 -5.82 9.96
N SER A 38 19.58 -6.39 10.53
CA SER A 38 19.47 -7.36 11.61
C SER A 38 19.06 -6.68 12.92
N ALA A 39 19.60 -5.50 13.22
CA ALA A 39 19.20 -4.68 14.36
C ALA A 39 17.76 -4.15 14.22
N ALA A 40 17.30 -3.97 12.98
CA ALA A 40 15.93 -3.57 12.68
C ALA A 40 14.89 -4.55 13.26
N LEU A 41 15.13 -5.86 13.16
CA LEU A 41 14.22 -6.88 13.69
C LEU A 41 14.04 -6.84 15.21
N ASP A 42 15.11 -6.53 15.93
CA ASP A 42 15.06 -6.41 17.40
C ASP A 42 14.37 -5.11 17.84
N ALA A 43 14.37 -4.10 16.96
CA ALA A 43 13.74 -2.80 17.20
C ALA A 43 12.27 -2.74 16.77
N ILE A 44 11.73 -3.80 16.15
CA ILE A 44 10.36 -3.86 15.63
C ILE A 44 9.44 -4.65 16.57
N GLU A 45 8.23 -4.15 16.75
CA GLU A 45 7.08 -4.93 17.22
C GLU A 45 6.01 -4.99 16.13
N VAL A 46 5.27 -6.09 16.14
CA VAL A 46 4.18 -6.37 15.19
C VAL A 46 2.85 -6.52 15.90
N CYS A 47 1.78 -6.12 15.22
CA CYS A 47 0.42 -6.23 15.72
C CYS A 47 -0.17 -7.60 15.34
N ILE A 48 -0.68 -8.33 16.32
CA ILE A 48 -1.47 -9.56 16.11
C ILE A 48 -2.80 -9.45 16.84
N VAL A 49 -3.80 -10.14 16.31
CA VAL A 49 -5.18 -10.12 16.82
C VAL A 49 -5.62 -11.49 17.28
N HIS A 50 -6.44 -11.53 18.34
CA HIS A 50 -7.09 -12.74 18.81
C HIS A 50 -8.54 -12.79 18.33
N ARG A 51 -8.92 -13.93 17.73
CA ARG A 51 -10.27 -14.18 17.20
C ARG A 51 -11.01 -15.15 18.11
N PRO A 52 -11.91 -14.69 19.01
CA PRO A 52 -12.55 -15.54 20.00
C PRO A 52 -13.38 -16.68 19.38
N LYS A 53 -14.01 -16.43 18.24
CA LYS A 53 -14.78 -17.44 17.49
C LYS A 53 -13.98 -18.67 17.10
N TYR A 54 -12.68 -18.50 16.84
CA TYR A 54 -11.76 -19.55 16.40
C TYR A 54 -10.77 -19.95 17.51
N ASP A 55 -10.71 -19.17 18.59
CA ASP A 55 -9.72 -19.31 19.69
C ASP A 55 -8.29 -19.36 19.11
N ASP A 56 -7.97 -18.39 18.24
CA ASP A 56 -6.69 -18.32 17.54
C ASP A 56 -6.09 -16.92 17.48
N TRP A 57 -4.78 -16.87 17.33
CA TRP A 57 -3.99 -15.67 17.07
C TRP A 57 -3.57 -15.63 15.60
N SER A 58 -3.83 -14.53 14.93
CA SER A 58 -3.55 -14.37 13.51
C SER A 58 -3.17 -12.92 13.15
N TRP A 59 -2.77 -12.73 11.91
CA TRP A 59 -2.61 -11.40 11.32
C TRP A 59 -3.98 -10.80 11.03
N PRO A 60 -4.16 -9.46 11.17
CA PRO A 60 -5.39 -8.80 10.77
C PRO A 60 -5.61 -8.96 9.26
N LYS A 61 -6.76 -9.49 8.89
CA LYS A 61 -7.14 -9.81 7.51
C LYS A 61 -8.61 -10.21 7.39
N GLY A 62 -9.21 -9.84 6.30
CA GLY A 62 -10.59 -10.27 6.01
C GLY A 62 -10.90 -10.34 4.51
N LYS A 63 -12.16 -10.54 4.18
CA LYS A 63 -12.64 -10.74 2.82
C LYS A 63 -12.77 -9.42 2.07
N LEU A 64 -12.55 -9.47 0.77
CA LEU A 64 -12.88 -8.35 -0.09
C LEU A 64 -14.39 -8.12 -0.12
N GLU A 65 -14.78 -6.87 -0.07
CA GLU A 65 -16.12 -6.42 -0.38
C GLU A 65 -16.39 -6.36 -1.90
N ASN A 66 -17.63 -6.11 -2.28
CA ASN A 66 -17.98 -5.99 -3.69
C ASN A 66 -17.26 -4.78 -4.33
N ASN A 67 -16.59 -5.02 -5.45
CA ASN A 67 -15.80 -4.01 -6.19
C ASN A 67 -14.62 -3.41 -5.39
N GLU A 68 -14.14 -4.12 -4.39
CA GLU A 68 -12.97 -3.75 -3.61
C GLU A 68 -11.70 -4.38 -4.20
N THR A 69 -10.59 -3.67 -4.12
CA THR A 69 -9.27 -4.23 -4.46
C THR A 69 -8.63 -4.86 -3.23
N HIS A 70 -7.67 -5.77 -3.44
CA HIS A 70 -6.92 -6.37 -2.32
C HIS A 70 -6.20 -5.31 -1.47
N ARG A 71 -5.69 -4.23 -2.06
CA ARG A 71 -5.01 -3.14 -1.33
C ARG A 71 -5.98 -2.41 -0.41
N HIS A 72 -7.13 -2.03 -0.95
CA HIS A 72 -8.15 -1.34 -0.16
C HIS A 72 -8.67 -2.25 0.96
N ALA A 73 -8.99 -3.51 0.65
CA ALA A 73 -9.40 -4.50 1.65
C ALA A 73 -8.33 -4.70 2.74
N ALA A 74 -7.05 -4.79 2.37
CA ALA A 74 -5.96 -4.94 3.35
C ALA A 74 -5.92 -3.78 4.35
N VAL A 75 -6.00 -2.53 3.85
CA VAL A 75 -5.99 -1.34 4.72
C VAL A 75 -7.25 -1.26 5.58
N ARG A 76 -8.43 -1.55 5.00
CA ARG A 76 -9.70 -1.56 5.73
C ARG A 76 -9.69 -2.60 6.85
N GLU A 77 -9.41 -3.85 6.52
CA GLU A 77 -9.41 -4.98 7.47
C GLU A 77 -8.36 -4.80 8.58
N MET A 78 -7.15 -4.35 8.23
CA MET A 78 -6.15 -4.01 9.25
C MET A 78 -6.64 -2.92 10.18
N GLY A 79 -7.32 -1.89 9.65
CA GLY A 79 -7.91 -0.83 10.44
C GLY A 79 -9.05 -1.29 11.31
N GLU A 80 -9.98 -2.09 10.79
CA GLU A 80 -11.14 -2.64 11.50
C GLU A 80 -10.71 -3.55 12.64
N GLU A 81 -9.84 -4.52 12.36
CA GLU A 81 -9.43 -5.54 13.33
C GLU A 81 -8.40 -5.04 14.36
N SER A 82 -7.56 -4.04 14.03
CA SER A 82 -6.54 -3.53 14.95
C SER A 82 -6.86 -2.18 15.57
N GLY A 83 -7.81 -1.44 15.02
CA GLY A 83 -8.07 -0.04 15.40
C GLY A 83 -6.97 0.94 14.93
N VAL A 84 -6.01 0.49 14.12
CA VAL A 84 -4.86 1.30 13.68
C VAL A 84 -5.03 1.70 12.22
N GLN A 85 -5.00 2.99 11.93
CA GLN A 85 -4.94 3.49 10.56
C GLN A 85 -3.56 3.23 9.98
N VAL A 86 -3.49 2.56 8.83
CA VAL A 86 -2.21 2.12 8.25
C VAL A 86 -2.02 2.56 6.81
N GLN A 87 -0.78 2.68 6.38
CA GLN A 87 -0.37 2.72 4.98
C GLN A 87 0.35 1.42 4.60
N LEU A 88 0.19 1.04 3.33
CA LEU A 88 0.86 -0.14 2.80
C LEU A 88 2.32 0.16 2.44
N GLY A 89 3.16 -0.81 2.68
CA GLY A 89 4.51 -0.92 2.15
C GLY A 89 4.61 -2.08 1.15
N PRO A 90 5.76 -2.76 1.07
CA PRO A 90 5.97 -3.90 0.17
C PRO A 90 4.99 -5.06 0.42
N ILE A 91 4.67 -5.76 -0.67
CA ILE A 91 3.90 -7.01 -0.60
C ILE A 91 4.77 -8.12 0.04
N ILE A 92 4.18 -8.87 0.99
CA ILE A 92 4.85 -10.02 1.62
C ILE A 92 4.64 -11.28 0.79
N GLY A 93 3.48 -11.40 0.16
CA GLY A 93 3.05 -12.55 -0.63
C GLY A 93 1.63 -12.98 -0.29
N ASP A 94 1.30 -14.20 -0.67
CA ASP A 94 -0.04 -14.75 -0.53
C ASP A 94 -0.01 -16.16 0.06
N ILE A 95 -1.16 -16.60 0.54
CA ILE A 95 -1.43 -17.98 0.95
C ILE A 95 -2.78 -18.41 0.40
N GLU A 96 -2.91 -19.71 0.15
CA GLU A 96 -4.17 -20.33 -0.23
C GLU A 96 -4.43 -21.55 0.66
N TYR A 97 -5.66 -21.69 1.14
CA TYR A 97 -6.05 -22.83 1.98
C TYR A 97 -7.55 -23.12 1.87
N PRO A 98 -7.98 -24.38 2.11
CA PRO A 98 -9.39 -24.76 2.16
C PRO A 98 -10.12 -24.01 3.28
N ILE A 99 -11.28 -23.42 2.99
CA ILE A 99 -12.10 -22.72 4.00
C ILE A 99 -12.49 -23.66 5.17
N ALA A 100 -12.60 -24.97 4.90
CA ALA A 100 -12.87 -25.96 5.94
C ALA A 100 -11.77 -26.05 7.01
N ASP A 101 -10.56 -25.56 6.73
CA ASP A 101 -9.42 -25.54 7.64
C ASP A 101 -9.28 -24.20 8.41
N GLU A 102 -10.23 -23.27 8.23
CA GLU A 102 -10.24 -21.99 8.94
C GLU A 102 -10.57 -22.20 10.44
N GLY A 103 -9.66 -21.78 11.31
CA GLY A 103 -9.79 -21.87 12.77
C GLY A 103 -9.17 -23.16 13.39
N ARG A 104 -9.03 -23.12 14.72
CA ARG A 104 -8.41 -24.20 15.52
C ARG A 104 -9.26 -25.45 15.63
N ARG A 105 -10.59 -25.31 15.52
CA ARG A 105 -11.57 -26.41 15.53
C ARG A 105 -11.97 -26.76 14.12
N LYS A 106 -11.47 -27.88 13.60
CA LYS A 106 -11.97 -28.45 12.33
C LYS A 106 -13.49 -28.59 12.45
N ARG A 107 -14.24 -27.77 11.73
CA ARG A 107 -15.67 -27.93 11.61
C ARG A 107 -15.94 -29.30 10.95
N ARG A 108 -16.57 -30.20 11.68
CA ARG A 108 -17.19 -31.41 11.09
C ARG A 108 -18.44 -30.99 10.32
N THR A 109 -18.27 -30.26 9.22
CA THR A 109 -19.36 -30.03 8.27
C THR A 109 -19.51 -31.26 7.39
N LYS A 110 -20.73 -31.77 7.29
CA LYS A 110 -21.08 -32.95 6.47
C LYS A 110 -20.87 -32.72 4.97
N GLU A 111 -20.72 -31.49 4.52
CA GLU A 111 -20.39 -31.12 3.15
C GLU A 111 -18.94 -30.59 3.12
N LYS A 112 -18.06 -31.32 2.49
CA LYS A 112 -16.75 -30.81 2.10
C LYS A 112 -16.95 -29.78 0.99
N THR A 113 -17.13 -28.52 1.36
CA THR A 113 -16.98 -27.44 0.37
C THR A 113 -15.51 -27.46 -0.09
N LEU A 114 -15.32 -27.56 -1.41
CA LEU A 114 -14.00 -27.45 -2.04
C LEU A 114 -13.52 -26.00 -2.12
N ASP A 115 -14.26 -25.07 -1.47
CA ASP A 115 -13.98 -23.64 -1.51
C ASP A 115 -12.64 -23.33 -0.86
N GLN A 116 -11.85 -22.52 -1.56
CA GLN A 116 -10.53 -22.07 -1.15
C GLN A 116 -10.59 -20.61 -0.69
N LYS A 117 -9.75 -20.23 0.26
CA LYS A 117 -9.51 -18.83 0.62
C LYS A 117 -8.12 -18.46 0.15
N HIS A 118 -8.04 -17.43 -0.68
CA HIS A 118 -6.80 -16.81 -1.12
C HIS A 118 -6.63 -15.49 -0.38
N VAL A 119 -5.49 -15.30 0.29
CA VAL A 119 -5.21 -14.13 1.11
C VAL A 119 -3.90 -13.50 0.70
N VAL A 120 -3.93 -12.23 0.32
CA VAL A 120 -2.74 -11.45 -0.01
C VAL A 120 -2.34 -10.57 1.16
N PHE A 121 -1.03 -10.52 1.48
CA PHE A 121 -0.49 -9.82 2.65
C PHE A 121 0.52 -8.74 2.25
N TRP A 122 0.44 -7.61 2.96
CA TRP A 122 1.38 -6.50 2.86
C TRP A 122 2.10 -6.22 4.17
N MET A 123 3.28 -5.63 4.09
CA MET A 123 3.86 -4.86 5.18
C MET A 123 3.04 -3.57 5.33
N ALA A 124 2.81 -3.13 6.56
CA ALA A 124 2.06 -1.90 6.80
C ALA A 124 2.59 -1.16 8.03
N THR A 125 2.62 0.16 7.97
CA THR A 125 3.01 1.03 9.09
C THR A 125 1.84 1.88 9.55
N PRO A 126 1.71 2.16 10.87
CA PRO A 126 0.73 3.10 11.36
C PRO A 126 0.91 4.48 10.74
N LEU A 127 -0.20 5.14 10.41
CA LEU A 127 -0.25 6.57 10.11
C LEU A 127 -0.30 7.35 11.41
N ASP A 128 0.27 8.54 11.42
CA ASP A 128 -0.01 9.50 12.49
C ASP A 128 -1.43 10.08 12.35
N ASP A 129 -1.87 10.81 13.39
CA ASP A 129 -3.22 11.38 13.40
C ASP A 129 -3.46 12.43 12.31
N GLN A 130 -2.43 13.14 11.86
CA GLN A 130 -2.55 14.16 10.81
C GLN A 130 -2.68 13.48 9.45
N GLU A 131 -1.85 12.48 9.17
CA GLU A 131 -1.90 11.68 7.95
C GLU A 131 -3.21 10.90 7.85
N ALA A 132 -3.67 10.30 8.93
CA ALA A 132 -4.94 9.59 9.00
C ALA A 132 -6.12 10.52 8.66
N ARG A 133 -6.14 11.74 9.23
CA ARG A 133 -7.16 12.74 8.91
C ARG A 133 -7.08 13.21 7.46
N ARG A 134 -5.87 13.47 6.94
CA ARG A 134 -5.64 13.88 5.56
C ARG A 134 -6.18 12.85 4.57
N ARG A 135 -5.93 11.58 4.82
CA ARG A 135 -6.34 10.45 3.97
C ARG A 135 -7.83 10.14 4.02
N HIS A 136 -8.51 10.45 5.13
CA HIS A 136 -9.86 9.99 5.43
C HIS A 136 -10.87 10.21 4.29
N SER A 137 -10.86 11.40 3.66
CA SER A 137 -11.80 11.71 2.57
C SER A 137 -11.54 10.93 1.29
N ALA A 138 -10.30 10.52 1.05
CA ALA A 138 -9.92 9.74 -0.13
C ALA A 138 -10.15 8.24 0.06
N PHE A 139 -9.87 7.73 1.25
CA PHE A 139 -9.98 6.30 1.57
C PHE A 139 -11.43 5.90 1.90
N GLY A 140 -12.09 6.65 2.72
CA GLY A 140 -13.40 6.36 3.31
C GLY A 140 -13.31 5.97 4.79
N PRO A 141 -14.46 5.80 5.45
CA PRO A 141 -14.52 5.44 6.85
C PRO A 141 -14.06 3.98 7.07
N VAL A 142 -13.37 3.76 8.19
CA VAL A 142 -13.00 2.43 8.70
C VAL A 142 -13.70 2.26 10.03
N LEU A 143 -14.56 1.27 10.14
CA LEU A 143 -15.32 0.97 11.35
C LEU A 143 -14.61 -0.12 12.16
N PRO A 144 -14.53 -0.02 13.49
CA PRO A 144 -13.95 -1.08 14.31
C PRO A 144 -14.70 -2.40 14.14
N ALA A 145 -13.97 -3.52 14.11
CA ALA A 145 -14.56 -4.86 14.14
C ALA A 145 -15.35 -5.09 15.46
N ASP A 146 -16.36 -5.95 15.38
CA ASP A 146 -17.12 -6.34 16.57
C ASP A 146 -16.24 -7.14 17.55
N LYS A 147 -16.55 -7.02 18.86
CA LYS A 147 -15.84 -7.77 19.91
C LYS A 147 -15.96 -9.29 19.78
N ASP A 148 -17.00 -9.75 19.13
CA ASP A 148 -17.21 -11.18 18.83
C ASP A 148 -16.29 -11.66 17.69
N GLU A 149 -15.73 -10.73 16.90
CA GLU A 149 -14.78 -11.01 15.84
C GLU A 149 -13.34 -10.88 16.36
N ILE A 150 -13.02 -9.77 17.00
CA ILE A 150 -11.70 -9.50 17.59
C ILE A 150 -11.89 -9.03 19.05
N ASP A 151 -11.38 -9.79 20.01
CA ASP A 151 -11.48 -9.45 21.43
C ASP A 151 -10.17 -8.91 22.01
N THR A 152 -9.03 -9.22 21.40
CA THR A 152 -7.72 -8.84 21.93
C THR A 152 -6.75 -8.47 20.82
N ILE A 153 -6.04 -7.37 21.01
CA ILE A 153 -5.01 -6.85 20.10
C ILE A 153 -3.72 -6.69 20.91
N VAL A 154 -2.60 -7.20 20.40
CA VAL A 154 -1.31 -7.05 21.10
C VAL A 154 -0.20 -6.65 20.13
N TRP A 155 0.65 -5.78 20.64
CA TRP A 155 1.91 -5.43 19.99
C TRP A 155 3.03 -6.23 20.65
N VAL A 156 3.75 -7.02 19.87
CA VAL A 156 4.76 -7.92 20.39
C VAL A 156 6.00 -7.95 19.51
N PRO A 157 7.19 -8.20 20.09
CA PRO A 157 8.38 -8.48 19.29
C PRO A 157 8.17 -9.63 18.31
N VAL A 158 8.81 -9.57 17.17
CA VAL A 158 8.72 -10.57 16.07
C VAL A 158 8.86 -12.01 16.58
N GLN A 159 9.83 -12.26 17.47
CA GLN A 159 10.06 -13.61 18.04
C GLN A 159 8.90 -14.07 18.93
N ARG A 160 8.23 -13.15 19.64
CA ARG A 160 7.06 -13.49 20.45
C ARG A 160 5.84 -13.73 19.58
N ALA A 161 5.65 -12.95 18.52
CA ALA A 161 4.59 -13.17 17.53
C ALA A 161 4.65 -14.59 16.96
N ARG A 162 5.85 -15.09 16.60
CA ARG A 162 6.05 -16.46 16.11
C ARG A 162 5.52 -17.53 17.06
N LYS A 163 5.65 -17.32 18.38
CA LYS A 163 5.17 -18.27 19.41
C LYS A 163 3.67 -18.20 19.63
N LEU A 164 3.07 -17.02 19.47
CA LEU A 164 1.65 -16.77 19.66
C LEU A 164 0.81 -17.20 18.45
N LEU A 165 1.26 -16.90 17.23
CA LEU A 165 0.56 -17.26 16.01
C LEU A 165 0.16 -18.73 15.99
N THR A 166 -1.13 -19.00 15.82
CA THR A 166 -1.70 -20.34 15.93
C THR A 166 -1.44 -21.18 14.68
N HIS A 167 -1.52 -20.57 13.49
CA HIS A 167 -1.46 -21.28 12.22
C HIS A 167 -0.05 -21.26 11.60
N ILE A 168 0.34 -22.38 10.98
CA ILE A 168 1.62 -22.48 10.28
C ILE A 168 1.72 -21.51 9.11
N LEU A 169 0.63 -21.27 8.41
CA LEU A 169 0.61 -20.32 7.28
C LEU A 169 0.89 -18.89 7.73
N ASP A 170 0.35 -18.47 8.87
CA ASP A 170 0.65 -17.14 9.44
C ASP A 170 2.13 -17.02 9.85
N ARG A 171 2.75 -18.11 10.32
CA ARG A 171 4.19 -18.15 10.61
C ARG A 171 5.03 -18.10 9.34
N ASN A 172 4.58 -18.71 8.25
CA ASN A 172 5.25 -18.63 6.95
C ASN A 172 5.22 -17.18 6.40
N ILE A 173 4.12 -16.46 6.59
CA ILE A 173 4.04 -15.03 6.26
C ILE A 173 4.99 -14.21 7.13
N LEU A 174 5.12 -14.54 8.43
CA LEU A 174 6.12 -13.91 9.30
C LEU A 174 7.55 -14.16 8.82
N ASP A 175 7.87 -15.38 8.36
CA ASP A 175 9.20 -15.69 7.84
C ASP A 175 9.53 -14.90 6.59
N ARG A 176 8.57 -14.72 5.69
CA ARG A 176 8.71 -13.84 4.51
C ARG A 176 8.89 -12.37 4.92
N PHE A 177 8.10 -11.89 5.88
CA PHE A 177 8.27 -10.54 6.45
C PHE A 177 9.69 -10.34 7.02
N VAL A 178 10.19 -11.30 7.80
CA VAL A 178 11.55 -11.26 8.37
C VAL A 178 12.60 -11.20 7.26
N ALA A 179 12.42 -11.96 6.19
CA ALA A 179 13.32 -11.92 5.02
C ALA A 179 13.31 -10.55 4.34
N LEU A 180 12.13 -9.96 4.16
CA LEU A 180 11.99 -8.61 3.59
C LEU A 180 12.65 -7.54 4.48
N VAL A 181 12.42 -7.59 5.80
CA VAL A 181 13.07 -6.65 6.75
C VAL A 181 14.60 -6.77 6.67
N LYS A 182 15.13 -8.00 6.60
CA LYS A 182 16.57 -8.24 6.42
C LYS A 182 17.11 -7.74 5.08
N ALA A 183 16.26 -7.70 4.06
CA ALA A 183 16.59 -7.09 2.76
C ALA A 183 16.42 -5.55 2.72
N GLY A 184 16.10 -4.90 3.87
CA GLY A 184 15.94 -3.45 3.96
C GLY A 184 14.51 -2.95 3.70
N ALA A 185 13.53 -3.83 3.49
CA ALA A 185 12.17 -3.42 3.14
C ALA A 185 11.45 -2.58 4.22
N ALA A 186 11.90 -2.62 5.47
CA ALA A 186 11.36 -1.78 6.54
C ALA A 186 11.71 -0.29 6.36
N GLN A 187 12.69 0.02 5.50
CA GLN A 187 13.11 1.38 5.13
C GLN A 187 12.59 1.79 3.74
N ALA A 188 11.88 0.90 3.05
CA ALA A 188 11.36 1.16 1.71
C ALA A 188 10.37 2.33 1.71
N ARG A 189 10.37 3.08 0.62
CA ARG A 189 9.44 4.18 0.33
C ARG A 189 8.57 3.83 -0.85
N ASN A 190 7.39 4.42 -0.90
CA ASN A 190 6.44 4.18 -1.99
C ASN A 190 6.58 5.25 -3.07
N LEU A 191 6.99 4.83 -4.27
CA LEU A 191 6.95 5.64 -5.47
C LEU A 191 5.82 5.14 -6.38
N LEU A 192 4.74 5.92 -6.46
CA LEU A 192 3.53 5.55 -7.16
C LEU A 192 3.53 6.14 -8.57
N ILE A 193 3.70 5.30 -9.58
CA ILE A 193 3.65 5.73 -10.98
C ILE A 193 2.21 5.63 -11.46
N VAL A 194 1.63 6.79 -11.80
CA VAL A 194 0.24 6.94 -12.23
C VAL A 194 0.19 7.25 -13.72
N ARG A 195 -0.57 6.47 -14.46
CA ARG A 195 -0.94 6.83 -15.83
C ARG A 195 -2.24 7.61 -15.82
N HIS A 196 -2.32 8.71 -16.59
CA HIS A 196 -3.56 9.47 -16.74
C HIS A 196 -4.76 8.61 -17.15
N GLY A 197 -5.95 8.98 -16.69
CA GLY A 197 -7.23 8.38 -17.04
C GLY A 197 -7.53 8.45 -18.54
N LYS A 198 -8.57 7.74 -18.97
CA LYS A 198 -9.01 7.78 -20.36
C LYS A 198 -9.37 9.20 -20.78
N ALA A 199 -8.61 9.76 -21.71
CA ALA A 199 -8.85 11.09 -22.28
C ALA A 199 -9.70 11.00 -23.57
N GLU A 200 -10.26 12.14 -23.98
CA GLU A 200 -10.93 12.28 -25.28
C GLU A 200 -10.06 11.76 -26.42
N ALA A 201 -10.69 11.24 -27.46
CA ALA A 201 -9.94 10.67 -28.58
C ALA A 201 -9.20 11.77 -29.37
N ARG A 202 -7.88 11.61 -29.58
CA ARG A 202 -7.03 12.58 -30.28
C ARG A 202 -7.62 13.00 -31.64
N LYS A 203 -8.21 12.05 -32.38
CA LYS A 203 -8.83 12.32 -33.69
C LYS A 203 -10.09 13.19 -33.63
N GLN A 204 -10.76 13.25 -32.50
CA GLN A 204 -11.99 14.01 -32.29
C GLN A 204 -11.74 15.37 -31.59
N TRP A 205 -10.59 15.52 -30.95
CA TRP A 205 -10.21 16.73 -30.26
C TRP A 205 -9.67 17.78 -31.24
N LYS A 206 -10.25 18.98 -31.18
CA LYS A 206 -9.90 20.09 -32.10
C LYS A 206 -8.95 21.13 -31.51
N GLY A 207 -8.64 21.02 -30.20
CA GLY A 207 -7.69 21.90 -29.51
C GLY A 207 -6.28 21.33 -29.48
N GLU A 208 -5.40 22.02 -28.78
CA GLU A 208 -4.05 21.52 -28.48
C GLU A 208 -4.11 20.23 -27.67
N ASP A 209 -3.21 19.28 -27.94
CA ASP A 209 -3.20 17.96 -27.28
C ASP A 209 -2.98 18.06 -25.76
N GLY A 210 -2.22 19.06 -25.31
CA GLY A 210 -2.02 19.34 -23.89
C GLY A 210 -3.31 19.68 -23.13
N ASN A 211 -4.30 20.29 -23.82
CA ASN A 211 -5.59 20.70 -23.26
C ASN A 211 -6.69 19.63 -23.41
N ARG A 212 -6.36 18.43 -23.88
CA ARG A 212 -7.31 17.34 -24.08
C ARG A 212 -7.73 16.74 -22.73
N PRO A 213 -9.03 16.84 -22.34
CA PRO A 213 -9.51 16.41 -21.04
C PRO A 213 -9.69 14.88 -20.94
N ILE A 214 -9.86 14.38 -19.72
CA ILE A 214 -10.35 13.01 -19.50
C ILE A 214 -11.84 12.89 -19.85
N THR A 215 -12.24 11.71 -20.30
CA THR A 215 -13.66 11.36 -20.54
C THR A 215 -14.39 11.14 -19.20
N PRO A 216 -15.74 11.07 -19.18
CA PRO A 216 -16.49 10.65 -17.98
C PRO A 216 -16.02 9.32 -17.41
N ARG A 217 -15.64 8.34 -18.27
CA ARG A 217 -15.04 7.09 -17.84
C ARG A 217 -13.65 7.30 -17.22
N GLY A 218 -12.87 8.25 -17.74
CA GLY A 218 -11.59 8.65 -17.17
C GLY A 218 -11.75 9.28 -15.79
N ALA A 219 -12.78 10.12 -15.61
CA ALA A 219 -13.08 10.74 -14.33
C ALA A 219 -13.53 9.71 -13.26
N ALA A 220 -14.37 8.74 -13.64
CA ALA A 220 -14.74 7.64 -12.76
C ALA A 220 -13.52 6.80 -12.33
N ALA A 221 -12.61 6.53 -13.28
CA ALA A 221 -11.36 5.83 -12.97
C ALA A 221 -10.41 6.67 -12.08
N ALA A 222 -10.35 8.00 -12.26
CA ALA A 222 -9.57 8.90 -11.42
C ALA A 222 -10.11 8.94 -9.98
N PHE A 223 -11.44 8.91 -9.81
CA PHE A 223 -12.06 8.80 -8.50
C PHE A 223 -11.70 7.47 -7.80
N ALA A 224 -11.81 6.35 -8.52
CA ALA A 224 -11.43 5.04 -8.00
C ALA A 224 -9.93 4.96 -7.67
N LEU A 225 -9.07 5.61 -8.48
CA LEU A 225 -7.64 5.71 -8.24
C LEU A 225 -7.33 6.43 -6.91
N GLY A 226 -8.13 7.42 -6.51
CA GLY A 226 -7.95 8.11 -5.22
C GLY A 226 -7.93 7.13 -4.04
N ARG A 227 -8.79 6.12 -4.05
CA ARG A 227 -8.79 5.06 -3.03
C ARG A 227 -7.51 4.22 -3.04
N GLU A 228 -6.99 3.90 -4.23
CA GLU A 228 -5.73 3.15 -4.37
C GLU A 228 -4.53 3.95 -3.87
N LEU A 229 -4.46 5.24 -4.21
CA LEU A 229 -3.42 6.14 -3.71
C LEU A 229 -3.50 6.27 -2.18
N ALA A 230 -4.72 6.36 -1.64
CA ALA A 230 -4.95 6.45 -0.20
C ALA A 230 -4.44 5.21 0.57
N CYS A 231 -4.35 4.03 -0.06
CA CYS A 231 -3.76 2.85 0.57
C CYS A 231 -2.26 3.03 0.89
N TYR A 232 -1.56 3.87 0.12
CA TYR A 232 -0.13 4.18 0.29
C TYR A 232 0.13 5.55 0.89
N SER A 233 -0.92 6.36 1.06
CA SER A 233 -0.87 7.69 1.69
C SER A 233 0.30 8.58 1.23
N PRO A 234 0.48 8.84 -0.09
CA PRO A 234 1.60 9.64 -0.55
C PRO A 234 1.55 11.07 0.04
N ASP A 235 2.74 11.62 0.35
CA ASP A 235 2.92 12.95 0.91
C ASP A 235 3.11 14.02 -0.17
N ARG A 236 3.48 13.58 -1.38
CA ARG A 236 3.85 14.46 -2.48
C ARG A 236 3.19 14.02 -3.78
N LEU A 237 2.60 14.99 -4.51
CA LEU A 237 1.97 14.77 -5.79
C LEU A 237 2.71 15.55 -6.88
N VAL A 238 3.17 14.84 -7.90
CA VAL A 238 3.82 15.42 -9.09
C VAL A 238 3.04 15.01 -10.33
N SER A 239 2.89 15.89 -11.29
CA SER A 239 2.13 15.61 -12.52
C SER A 239 2.71 16.31 -13.73
N SER A 240 2.64 15.64 -14.89
CA SER A 240 2.66 16.34 -16.16
C SER A 240 1.58 17.45 -16.14
N PRO A 241 1.88 18.68 -16.61
CA PRO A 241 0.91 19.79 -16.62
C PRO A 241 -0.22 19.60 -17.64
N TRP A 242 -0.18 18.60 -18.49
CA TRP A 242 -1.24 18.35 -19.45
C TRP A 242 -2.54 18.00 -18.75
N LEU A 243 -3.65 18.58 -19.24
CA LEU A 243 -4.94 18.59 -18.56
C LEU A 243 -5.40 17.19 -18.11
N ARG A 244 -5.23 16.16 -18.96
CA ARG A 244 -5.62 14.79 -18.61
C ARG A 244 -4.86 14.18 -17.43
N CYS A 245 -3.59 14.58 -17.23
CA CYS A 245 -2.82 14.15 -16.06
C CYS A 245 -3.26 14.90 -14.81
N MET A 246 -3.41 16.22 -14.92
CA MET A 246 -3.89 17.06 -13.83
C MET A 246 -5.25 16.59 -13.35
N GLN A 247 -6.23 16.43 -14.24
CA GLN A 247 -7.57 15.96 -13.88
C GLN A 247 -7.58 14.54 -13.28
N THR A 248 -6.61 13.72 -13.59
CA THR A 248 -6.53 12.36 -13.02
C THR A 248 -6.14 12.37 -11.54
N ILE A 249 -5.23 13.25 -11.13
CA ILE A 249 -4.73 13.30 -9.75
C ILE A 249 -5.41 14.39 -8.89
N GLU A 250 -6.10 15.31 -9.53
CA GLU A 250 -6.74 16.48 -8.89
C GLU A 250 -7.79 16.09 -7.85
N ILE A 251 -8.55 15.00 -8.12
CA ILE A 251 -9.55 14.51 -7.17
C ILE A 251 -8.87 14.11 -5.85
N PHE A 252 -7.76 13.38 -5.92
CA PHE A 252 -6.99 12.99 -4.73
C PHE A 252 -6.37 14.22 -4.05
N SER A 253 -5.85 15.18 -4.82
CA SER A 253 -5.34 16.45 -4.31
C SER A 253 -6.40 17.21 -3.50
N TRP A 254 -7.63 17.34 -4.00
CA TRP A 254 -8.73 18.00 -3.29
C TRP A 254 -9.13 17.25 -2.01
N GLN A 255 -9.19 15.94 -2.06
CA GLN A 255 -9.57 15.11 -0.92
C GLN A 255 -8.54 15.15 0.22
N THR A 256 -7.26 15.31 -0.12
CA THR A 256 -6.16 15.28 0.86
C THR A 256 -5.59 16.66 1.19
N GLY A 257 -5.90 17.68 0.39
CA GLY A 257 -5.31 19.02 0.52
C GLY A 257 -3.86 19.11 0.03
N LEU A 258 -3.31 18.05 -0.57
CA LEU A 258 -1.94 18.05 -1.09
C LEU A 258 -1.86 18.85 -2.39
N PRO A 259 -0.89 19.78 -2.55
CA PRO A 259 -0.69 20.51 -3.80
C PRO A 259 -0.12 19.59 -4.88
N ILE A 260 -0.49 19.86 -6.14
CA ILE A 260 0.11 19.18 -7.30
C ILE A 260 1.29 20.01 -7.82
N ILE A 261 2.45 19.39 -7.92
CA ILE A 261 3.66 19.99 -8.49
C ILE A 261 3.70 19.66 -9.98
N ALA A 262 3.66 20.68 -10.82
CA ALA A 262 3.73 20.51 -12.26
C ALA A 262 5.19 20.23 -12.70
N ALA A 263 5.38 19.20 -13.53
CA ALA A 263 6.65 18.82 -14.13
C ALA A 263 6.51 18.78 -15.66
N GLY A 264 6.98 19.82 -16.33
CA GLY A 264 6.84 20.00 -17.79
C GLY A 264 7.59 18.93 -18.57
N GLU A 265 8.70 18.44 -18.05
CA GLU A 265 9.55 17.40 -18.64
C GLU A 265 8.82 16.05 -18.77
N LEU A 266 7.75 15.84 -18.02
CA LEU A 266 6.94 14.63 -18.05
C LEU A 266 5.79 14.68 -19.08
N THR A 267 5.73 15.69 -19.94
CA THR A 267 4.77 15.73 -21.07
C THR A 267 5.21 14.80 -22.20
N GLU A 268 4.29 14.38 -23.08
CA GLU A 268 4.63 13.54 -24.24
C GLU A 268 5.57 14.27 -25.21
N ASP A 269 5.35 15.59 -25.42
CA ASP A 269 6.15 16.39 -26.35
C ASP A 269 7.58 16.63 -25.80
N ALA A 270 7.71 16.96 -24.52
CA ALA A 270 9.02 17.11 -23.88
C ALA A 270 9.80 15.80 -23.89
N PHE A 271 9.14 14.68 -23.59
CA PHE A 271 9.75 13.36 -23.65
C PHE A 271 10.19 12.98 -25.06
N ALA A 272 9.40 13.31 -26.09
CA ALA A 272 9.77 13.06 -27.48
C ALA A 272 10.96 13.90 -27.93
N ALA A 273 11.12 15.11 -27.38
CA ALA A 273 12.24 16.00 -27.68
C ALA A 273 13.52 15.63 -26.89
N ASP A 274 13.41 15.29 -25.62
CA ASP A 274 14.54 14.93 -24.73
C ASP A 274 14.08 13.88 -23.69
N PRO A 275 14.17 12.58 -23.98
CA PRO A 275 13.83 11.52 -23.04
C PRO A 275 14.68 11.54 -21.76
N ASP A 276 15.94 11.98 -21.86
CA ASP A 276 16.87 12.07 -20.73
C ASP A 276 16.45 13.17 -19.74
N ALA A 277 15.85 14.26 -20.22
CA ALA A 277 15.30 15.30 -19.34
C ALA A 277 14.15 14.74 -18.48
N ALA A 278 13.27 13.94 -19.05
CA ALA A 278 12.20 13.29 -18.30
C ALA A 278 12.76 12.33 -17.22
N TRP A 279 13.79 11.56 -17.57
CA TRP A 279 14.48 10.70 -16.60
C TRP A 279 15.14 11.52 -15.48
N ARG A 280 15.92 12.55 -15.82
CA ARG A 280 16.53 13.45 -14.81
C ARG A 280 15.49 14.04 -13.86
N ARG A 281 14.36 14.48 -14.39
CA ARG A 281 13.27 15.02 -13.57
C ARG A 281 12.65 13.97 -12.65
N PHE A 282 12.45 12.75 -13.15
CA PHE A 282 11.91 11.65 -12.38
C PHE A 282 12.92 11.17 -11.30
N SER A 283 14.21 11.11 -11.61
CA SER A 283 15.27 10.78 -10.66
C SER A 283 15.32 11.76 -9.48
N GLN A 284 15.11 13.06 -9.73
CA GLN A 284 15.01 14.06 -8.66
C GLN A 284 13.86 13.75 -7.69
N GLU A 285 12.76 13.18 -8.14
CA GLU A 285 11.69 12.75 -7.23
C GLU A 285 12.09 11.50 -6.42
N ILE A 286 12.86 10.59 -7.00
CA ILE A 286 13.45 9.46 -6.26
C ILE A 286 14.41 9.99 -5.17
N ASP A 287 15.34 10.86 -5.53
CA ASP A 287 16.30 11.44 -4.60
C ASP A 287 15.58 12.19 -3.48
N HIS A 288 14.61 13.03 -3.83
CA HIS A 288 13.79 13.75 -2.85
C HIS A 288 13.07 12.80 -1.88
N MET A 289 12.46 11.74 -2.39
CA MET A 289 11.79 10.72 -1.60
C MET A 289 12.77 10.01 -0.63
N LEU A 290 13.96 9.68 -1.09
CA LEU A 290 15.00 9.02 -0.27
C LEU A 290 15.53 9.96 0.80
N ASP A 291 15.76 11.23 0.47
CA ASP A 291 16.32 12.24 1.38
C ASP A 291 15.32 12.67 2.46
N THR A 292 14.03 12.81 2.09
CA THR A 292 12.99 13.35 3.00
C THR A 292 12.15 12.26 3.66
N GLY A 293 12.13 11.05 3.10
CA GLY A 293 11.22 9.98 3.52
C GLY A 293 9.78 10.18 3.08
N MET A 294 9.50 11.12 2.18
CA MET A 294 8.15 11.41 1.68
C MET A 294 7.75 10.47 0.54
N ASP A 295 6.72 9.68 0.74
CA ASP A 295 6.15 8.85 -0.31
C ASP A 295 5.57 9.73 -1.43
N THR A 296 5.85 9.39 -2.69
CA THR A 296 5.57 10.26 -3.84
C THR A 296 4.71 9.58 -4.89
N ALA A 297 3.67 10.27 -5.39
CA ALA A 297 2.90 9.86 -6.56
C ALA A 297 3.20 10.75 -7.76
N VAL A 298 3.51 10.14 -8.91
CA VAL A 298 3.89 10.85 -10.15
C VAL A 298 2.93 10.47 -11.28
N CYS A 299 2.12 11.42 -11.75
CA CYS A 299 1.18 11.21 -12.84
C CYS A 299 1.76 11.64 -14.18
N MET A 300 1.78 10.73 -15.16
CA MET A 300 2.37 10.97 -16.46
C MET A 300 1.73 10.15 -17.59
N HIS A 301 2.35 10.10 -18.73
CA HIS A 301 1.84 9.49 -19.96
C HIS A 301 2.49 8.13 -20.23
N ARG A 302 1.77 7.27 -20.96
CA ARG A 302 2.26 5.93 -21.31
C ARG A 302 3.67 5.90 -21.94
N PRO A 303 4.00 6.76 -22.93
CA PRO A 303 5.35 6.77 -23.51
C PRO A 303 6.42 7.12 -22.48
N VAL A 304 6.17 8.14 -21.65
CA VAL A 304 7.07 8.58 -20.58
C VAL A 304 7.29 7.45 -19.57
N ILE A 305 6.21 6.79 -19.11
CA ILE A 305 6.29 5.63 -18.21
C ILE A 305 7.18 4.54 -18.82
N GLY A 306 7.02 4.25 -20.12
CA GLY A 306 7.85 3.27 -20.83
C GLY A 306 9.34 3.60 -20.79
N GLY A 307 9.69 4.88 -21.02
CA GLY A 307 11.06 5.38 -20.94
C GLY A 307 11.61 5.28 -19.51
N ILE A 308 10.85 5.72 -18.50
CA ILE A 308 11.23 5.63 -17.09
C ILE A 308 11.50 4.18 -16.67
N PHE A 309 10.65 3.22 -17.06
CA PHE A 309 10.87 1.81 -16.74
C PHE A 309 12.12 1.22 -17.39
N THR A 310 12.59 1.77 -18.51
CA THR A 310 13.86 1.35 -19.10
C THR A 310 15.02 1.65 -18.15
N HIS A 311 15.08 2.86 -17.61
CA HIS A 311 16.11 3.26 -16.65
C HIS A 311 15.95 2.56 -15.28
N LEU A 312 14.70 2.41 -14.79
CA LEU A 312 14.45 1.72 -13.52
C LEU A 312 14.96 0.28 -13.53
N ARG A 313 14.86 -0.42 -14.67
CA ARG A 313 15.41 -1.78 -14.81
C ARG A 313 16.92 -1.85 -14.62
N ASP A 314 17.64 -0.78 -14.95
CA ASP A 314 19.10 -0.75 -14.82
C ASP A 314 19.55 -0.51 -13.37
N ILE A 315 18.71 0.09 -12.55
CA ILE A 315 19.02 0.42 -11.13
C ILE A 315 18.32 -0.51 -10.13
N CYS A 316 17.24 -1.19 -10.52
CA CYS A 316 16.60 -2.20 -9.68
C CYS A 316 17.41 -3.49 -9.76
N ALA A 317 17.99 -3.90 -8.63
CA ALA A 317 18.61 -5.23 -8.52
C ALA A 317 17.59 -6.31 -8.90
N SER A 318 17.99 -7.19 -9.78
CA SER A 318 17.23 -8.37 -10.18
C SER A 318 17.07 -9.38 -9.04
#